data_018cfccc6733b95b2f060ff98475b588
#
_entry.id   018cfccc6733b95b2f060ff98475b588
#
_cell.length_a   1.000
_cell.length_b   1.000
_cell.length_c   1.000
_cell.angle_alpha   90.00
_cell.angle_beta   90.00
_cell.angle_gamma   90.00
#
_symmetry.space_group_name_H-M   'P 1'
#
loop_
_entity.id
_entity.type
_entity.pdbx_description
1 polymer ?
#
loop_
_entity_poly.entity_id
_entity_poly.type
_entity_poly.pdbx_seq_one_letter_code
_entity_poly.pdbx_strand_id
1 'polypeptide(L)'
;MEREEEGVRVYLADVPGSKYKAYRGVVTINGDLAAMKAAPEDVEGSCTWIFSCQQRLLKGGGDMSELYARFEMPWPVKARDSVIQVATRTDADGSVTRLLKALPDRLPEERDFVRVQRVDGQWQLKPLADGKVEVAYEAHTEPGGGVPSWLANSFVVDAPLQTLQGLREKVERR
;
A
#
# COMPACT_ATOMS: atom_id res chain seq x y z
N MET A 1 8.10 8.02 -15.60
CA MET A 1 7.06 8.66 -14.74
C MET A 1 5.75 8.71 -15.51
N GLU A 2 4.68 8.22 -14.94
CA GLU A 2 3.38 8.16 -15.59
C GLU A 2 2.47 9.33 -15.22
N ARG A 3 2.61 9.86 -14.01
CA ARG A 3 1.73 10.92 -13.53
C ARG A 3 2.38 11.68 -12.38
N GLU A 4 2.15 12.99 -12.37
CA GLU A 4 2.47 13.83 -11.22
C GLU A 4 1.23 14.66 -10.90
N GLU A 5 0.83 14.68 -9.64
CA GLU A 5 -0.31 15.47 -9.18
C GLU A 5 -0.06 15.91 -7.74
N GLU A 6 -0.13 17.21 -7.51
CA GLU A 6 0.07 17.82 -6.20
C GLU A 6 1.38 17.38 -5.51
N GLY A 7 2.45 17.20 -6.29
CA GLY A 7 3.76 16.79 -5.77
C GLY A 7 3.94 15.29 -5.56
N VAL A 8 2.90 14.50 -5.76
CA VAL A 8 3.01 13.03 -5.76
C VAL A 8 3.38 12.56 -7.16
N ARG A 9 4.48 11.84 -7.28
CA ARG A 9 4.96 11.29 -8.55
C ARG A 9 4.74 9.79 -8.59
N VAL A 10 4.14 9.29 -9.66
CA VAL A 10 3.85 7.86 -9.85
C VAL A 10 4.63 7.31 -11.02
N TYR A 11 5.30 6.20 -10.80
CA TYR A 11 6.09 5.47 -11.79
C TYR A 11 5.51 4.07 -11.96
N LEU A 12 5.53 3.55 -13.17
CA LEU A 12 5.10 2.18 -13.47
C LEU A 12 6.26 1.40 -14.08
N ALA A 13 6.26 0.08 -13.85
CA ALA A 13 7.23 -0.83 -14.43
C ALA A 13 6.56 -2.15 -14.80
N ASP A 14 7.02 -2.75 -15.90
CA ASP A 14 6.61 -4.09 -16.27
C ASP A 14 7.29 -5.11 -15.36
N VAL A 15 6.57 -6.18 -15.05
CA VAL A 15 7.07 -7.28 -14.24
C VAL A 15 7.15 -8.52 -15.12
N PRO A 16 8.35 -9.14 -15.28
CA PRO A 16 8.48 -10.34 -16.11
C PRO A 16 7.51 -11.45 -15.68
N GLY A 17 6.80 -12.02 -16.66
CA GLY A 17 5.85 -13.09 -16.41
C GLY A 17 4.48 -12.63 -15.91
N SER A 18 4.24 -11.33 -15.74
CA SER A 18 2.97 -10.79 -15.30
C SER A 18 2.38 -9.83 -16.34
N LYS A 19 1.06 -9.84 -16.48
CA LYS A 19 0.34 -8.82 -17.26
C LYS A 19 0.01 -7.58 -16.44
N TYR A 20 0.32 -7.59 -15.15
CA TYR A 20 0.07 -6.47 -14.23
C TYR A 20 1.36 -5.73 -13.93
N LYS A 21 1.29 -4.41 -13.98
CA LYS A 21 2.45 -3.55 -13.73
C LYS A 21 2.68 -3.35 -12.23
N ALA A 22 3.94 -3.16 -11.86
CA ALA A 22 4.30 -2.64 -10.55
C ALA A 22 4.22 -1.12 -10.57
N TYR A 23 3.94 -0.52 -9.42
CA TYR A 23 3.93 0.93 -9.27
C TYR A 23 4.85 1.38 -8.16
N ARG A 24 5.29 2.64 -8.26
CA ARG A 24 6.01 3.34 -7.21
C ARG A 24 5.51 4.77 -7.14
N GLY A 25 5.01 5.17 -5.99
CA GLY A 25 4.66 6.56 -5.71
C GLY A 25 5.69 7.19 -4.78
N VAL A 26 6.00 8.46 -4.98
CA VAL A 26 6.97 9.20 -4.16
C VAL A 26 6.39 10.58 -3.85
N VAL A 27 6.49 10.96 -2.58
CA VAL A 27 6.06 12.29 -2.13
C VAL A 27 6.95 12.75 -0.97
N THR A 28 7.15 14.05 -0.87
CA THR A 28 7.79 14.66 0.30
C THR A 28 6.71 15.26 1.19
N ILE A 29 6.73 14.87 2.46
CA ILE A 29 5.72 15.29 3.45
C ILE A 29 6.41 16.07 4.56
N ASN A 30 5.81 17.20 4.94
CA ASN A 30 6.24 17.96 6.11
C ASN A 30 5.67 17.29 7.36
N GLY A 31 6.53 16.95 8.31
CA GLY A 31 6.04 16.36 9.55
C GLY A 31 7.02 15.39 10.18
N ASP A 32 6.56 14.78 11.26
CA ASP A 32 7.34 13.88 12.09
C ASP A 32 7.35 12.46 11.51
N LEU A 33 8.54 11.89 11.41
CA LEU A 33 8.73 10.50 10.96
C LEU A 33 7.93 9.53 11.83
N ALA A 34 7.88 9.75 13.13
CA ALA A 34 7.13 8.89 14.06
C ALA A 34 5.63 8.88 13.73
N ALA A 35 5.06 10.02 13.35
CA ALA A 35 3.65 10.12 12.95
C ALA A 35 3.39 9.37 11.65
N MET A 36 4.32 9.44 10.70
CA MET A 36 4.19 8.73 9.43
C MET A 36 4.34 7.22 9.58
N LYS A 37 5.19 6.78 10.50
CA LYS A 37 5.32 5.36 10.84
C LYS A 37 4.07 4.85 11.56
N ALA A 38 3.52 5.64 12.47
CA ALA A 38 2.34 5.26 13.25
C ALA A 38 1.06 5.16 12.41
N ALA A 39 0.93 5.97 11.37
CA ALA A 39 -0.28 5.99 10.54
C ALA A 39 -0.63 4.62 9.93
N PRO A 40 0.27 3.91 9.23
CA PRO A 40 -0.04 2.57 8.74
C PRO A 40 -0.07 1.50 9.83
N GLU A 41 0.56 1.71 10.98
CA GLU A 41 0.48 0.78 12.11
C GLU A 41 -0.90 0.77 12.77
N ASP A 42 -1.66 1.85 12.66
CA ASP A 42 -3.06 1.90 13.02
C ASP A 42 -3.88 1.25 11.89
N VAL A 43 -3.96 -0.05 11.90
CA VAL A 43 -4.53 -0.85 10.79
C VAL A 43 -5.95 -0.44 10.45
N GLU A 44 -6.82 -0.31 11.43
CA GLU A 44 -8.21 0.07 11.19
C GLU A 44 -8.35 1.54 10.80
N GLY A 45 -7.63 2.44 11.48
CA GLY A 45 -7.64 3.87 11.17
C GLY A 45 -7.01 4.20 9.82
N SER A 46 -6.09 3.37 9.33
CA SER A 46 -5.42 3.60 8.04
C SER A 46 -6.39 3.58 6.86
N CYS A 47 -7.54 2.93 6.99
CA CYS A 47 -8.54 2.89 5.92
C CYS A 47 -9.25 4.23 5.68
N THR A 48 -9.00 5.22 6.50
CA THR A 48 -9.49 6.58 6.24
C THR A 48 -8.65 7.30 5.18
N TRP A 49 -7.43 6.84 4.91
CA TRP A 49 -6.53 7.50 3.96
C TRP A 49 -5.94 6.57 2.89
N ILE A 50 -5.96 5.24 3.10
CA ILE A 50 -5.52 4.29 2.08
C ILE A 50 -6.63 4.10 1.06
N PHE A 51 -6.25 4.09 -0.21
CA PHE A 51 -7.16 3.91 -1.32
C PHE A 51 -7.93 2.58 -1.23
N SER A 52 -9.26 2.67 -1.31
CA SER A 52 -10.18 1.52 -1.40
C SER A 52 -9.97 0.45 -0.31
N CYS A 53 -9.85 0.89 0.94
CA CYS A 53 -9.37 0.05 2.03
C CYS A 53 -10.48 -0.37 3.01
N GLN A 54 -10.47 -1.65 3.38
CA GLN A 54 -11.09 -2.18 4.60
C GLN A 54 -10.09 -3.16 5.20
N GLN A 55 -9.62 -2.91 6.40
CA GLN A 55 -8.57 -3.71 7.02
C GLN A 55 -8.88 -4.04 8.49
N ARG A 56 -8.36 -5.17 8.94
CA ARG A 56 -8.34 -5.52 10.37
C ARG A 56 -7.04 -6.23 10.71
N LEU A 57 -6.58 -6.02 11.93
CA LEU A 57 -5.40 -6.71 12.44
C LEU A 57 -5.78 -8.15 12.80
N LEU A 58 -4.98 -9.11 12.35
CA LEU A 58 -5.14 -10.52 12.70
C LEU A 58 -4.20 -10.93 13.82
N LYS A 59 -2.96 -10.44 13.80
CA LYS A 59 -1.92 -10.90 14.70
C LYS A 59 -0.80 -9.86 14.79
N GLY A 60 -0.18 -9.77 15.96
CA GLY A 60 0.98 -8.93 16.18
C GLY A 60 0.64 -7.46 16.30
N GLY A 61 1.63 -6.63 16.02
CA GLY A 61 1.57 -5.18 16.05
C GLY A 61 2.99 -4.62 16.04
N GLY A 62 3.13 -3.29 15.92
CA GLY A 62 4.45 -2.66 15.83
C GLY A 62 5.23 -3.13 14.62
N ASP A 63 6.41 -3.74 14.84
CA ASP A 63 7.33 -4.11 13.76
C ASP A 63 6.96 -5.38 13.00
N MET A 64 6.09 -6.22 13.56
CA MET A 64 5.63 -7.45 12.90
C MET A 64 4.14 -7.61 13.08
N SER A 65 3.40 -7.71 11.99
CA SER A 65 1.96 -7.93 12.03
C SER A 65 1.47 -8.73 10.83
N GLU A 66 0.27 -9.29 11.00
CA GLU A 66 -0.50 -9.87 9.90
C GLU A 66 -1.86 -9.19 9.90
N LEU A 67 -2.31 -8.77 8.74
CA LEU A 67 -3.59 -8.09 8.60
C LEU A 67 -4.42 -8.70 7.48
N TYR A 68 -5.72 -8.50 7.58
CA TYR A 68 -6.68 -8.90 6.57
C TYR A 68 -7.24 -7.65 5.91
N ALA A 69 -7.21 -7.61 4.59
CA ALA A 69 -7.68 -6.47 3.82
C ALA A 69 -8.71 -6.90 2.79
N ARG A 70 -9.71 -6.06 2.58
CA ARG A 70 -10.71 -6.20 1.51
C ARG A 70 -10.69 -4.95 0.66
N PHE A 71 -10.91 -5.11 -0.65
CA PHE A 71 -11.08 -3.98 -1.54
C PHE A 71 -12.09 -4.30 -2.62
N GLU A 72 -12.94 -3.29 -2.87
CA GLU A 72 -13.99 -3.38 -3.85
C GLU A 72 -13.42 -3.25 -5.26
N MET A 73 -14.08 -3.92 -6.21
CA MET A 73 -13.80 -3.79 -7.63
C MET A 73 -15.10 -3.38 -8.35
N PRO A 74 -15.02 -2.67 -9.48
CA PRO A 74 -16.21 -2.35 -10.26
C PRO A 74 -16.94 -3.60 -10.74
N TRP A 75 -18.26 -3.60 -10.61
CA TRP A 75 -19.07 -4.69 -11.17
C TRP A 75 -18.79 -4.87 -12.67
N PRO A 76 -18.71 -6.09 -13.23
CA PRO A 76 -19.04 -7.39 -12.60
C PRO A 76 -17.84 -8.11 -11.98
N VAL A 77 -16.73 -7.43 -11.75
CA VAL A 77 -15.54 -8.03 -11.17
C VAL A 77 -15.75 -8.21 -9.65
N LYS A 78 -15.50 -9.42 -9.15
CA LYS A 78 -15.62 -9.70 -7.72
C LYS A 78 -14.62 -8.88 -6.90
N ALA A 79 -15.02 -8.49 -5.71
CA ALA A 79 -14.13 -7.88 -4.73
C ALA A 79 -12.97 -8.83 -4.40
N ARG A 80 -11.87 -8.26 -3.96
CA ARG A 80 -10.66 -9.00 -3.58
C ARG A 80 -10.46 -8.93 -2.07
N ASP A 81 -9.90 -10.00 -1.52
CA ASP A 81 -9.37 -9.97 -0.17
C ASP A 81 -7.91 -10.43 -0.15
N SER A 82 -7.21 -10.07 0.90
CA SER A 82 -5.80 -10.39 1.03
C SER A 82 -5.43 -10.55 2.51
N VAL A 83 -4.58 -11.53 2.79
CA VAL A 83 -3.89 -11.60 4.07
C VAL A 83 -2.47 -11.15 3.83
N ILE A 84 -2.02 -10.16 4.59
CA ILE A 84 -0.74 -9.50 4.38
C ILE A 84 0.13 -9.58 5.63
N GLN A 85 1.34 -10.08 5.46
CA GLN A 85 2.38 -10.00 6.48
C GLN A 85 3.11 -8.68 6.34
N VAL A 86 3.30 -7.99 7.45
CA VAL A 86 3.99 -6.71 7.50
C VAL A 86 5.21 -6.84 8.41
N ALA A 87 6.37 -6.46 7.90
CA ALA A 87 7.62 -6.42 8.66
C ALA A 87 8.23 -5.03 8.53
N THR A 88 8.51 -4.40 9.66
CA THR A 88 9.06 -3.04 9.71
C THR A 88 10.48 -3.06 10.25
N ARG A 89 11.39 -2.39 9.58
CA ARG A 89 12.80 -2.23 9.97
C ARG A 89 13.14 -0.76 10.04
N THR A 90 13.83 -0.37 11.11
CA THR A 90 14.38 0.99 11.25
C THR A 90 15.91 0.91 11.14
N ASP A 91 16.49 1.67 10.21
CA ASP A 91 17.92 1.71 10.00
C ASP A 91 18.60 2.74 10.92
N ALA A 92 19.92 2.68 10.99
CA ALA A 92 20.71 3.56 11.86
C ALA A 92 20.57 5.05 11.53
N ASP A 93 20.29 5.39 10.26
CA ASP A 93 20.06 6.77 9.83
C ASP A 93 18.65 7.28 10.11
N GLY A 94 17.80 6.44 10.73
CA GLY A 94 16.42 6.75 11.00
C GLY A 94 15.44 6.38 9.91
N SER A 95 15.91 5.92 8.75
CA SER A 95 15.02 5.46 7.67
C SER A 95 14.24 4.23 8.10
N VAL A 96 12.96 4.17 7.69
CA VAL A 96 12.06 3.07 8.01
C VAL A 96 11.65 2.36 6.73
N THR A 97 11.75 1.03 6.73
CA THR A 97 11.26 0.17 5.64
C THR A 97 10.18 -0.74 6.18
N ARG A 98 9.01 -0.72 5.54
CA ARG A 98 7.87 -1.56 5.89
C ARG A 98 7.58 -2.47 4.71
N LEU A 99 7.87 -3.77 4.88
CA LEU A 99 7.70 -4.78 3.84
C LEU A 99 6.32 -5.41 3.92
N LEU A 100 5.68 -5.58 2.76
CA LEU A 100 4.35 -6.17 2.63
C LEU A 100 4.44 -7.42 1.76
N LYS A 101 3.88 -8.53 2.26
CA LYS A 101 3.87 -9.79 1.54
C LYS A 101 2.55 -10.52 1.74
N ALA A 102 1.95 -11.01 0.66
CA ALA A 102 0.72 -11.79 0.75
C ALA A 102 0.97 -13.16 1.36
N LEU A 103 0.02 -13.59 2.19
CA LEU A 103 -0.04 -14.94 2.76
C LEU A 103 -1.39 -15.55 2.36
N PRO A 104 -1.56 -16.01 1.10
CA PRO A 104 -2.87 -16.39 0.58
C PRO A 104 -3.51 -17.58 1.27
N ASP A 105 -2.70 -18.45 1.89
CA ASP A 105 -3.20 -19.67 2.53
C ASP A 105 -3.43 -19.54 4.04
N ARG A 106 -3.22 -18.33 4.60
CA ARG A 106 -3.32 -18.10 6.04
C ARG A 106 -4.74 -18.24 6.58
N LEU A 107 -5.74 -17.85 5.79
CA LEU A 107 -7.15 -17.96 6.11
C LEU A 107 -7.88 -18.68 4.98
N PRO A 108 -9.00 -19.39 5.29
CA PRO A 108 -9.85 -19.96 4.24
C PRO A 108 -10.38 -18.87 3.31
N GLU A 109 -10.51 -19.20 2.03
CA GLU A 109 -11.11 -18.29 1.06
C GLU A 109 -12.59 -18.11 1.33
N GLU A 110 -13.09 -16.89 1.15
CA GLU A 110 -14.49 -16.56 1.28
C GLU A 110 -15.18 -16.53 -0.07
N ARG A 111 -16.44 -16.96 -0.10
CA ARG A 111 -17.23 -17.16 -1.30
C ARG A 111 -17.39 -15.92 -2.18
N ASP A 112 -17.51 -14.74 -1.58
CA ASP A 112 -17.80 -13.51 -2.28
C ASP A 112 -16.54 -12.73 -2.68
N PHE A 113 -15.36 -13.27 -2.37
CA PHE A 113 -14.08 -12.63 -2.61
C PHE A 113 -13.14 -13.54 -3.38
N VAL A 114 -12.31 -12.93 -4.22
CA VAL A 114 -11.17 -13.62 -4.81
C VAL A 114 -9.95 -13.31 -3.97
N ARG A 115 -9.25 -14.36 -3.52
CA ARG A 115 -8.05 -14.21 -2.70
C ARG A 115 -6.87 -13.76 -3.55
N VAL A 116 -6.26 -12.64 -3.18
CA VAL A 116 -5.03 -12.17 -3.81
C VAL A 116 -3.90 -13.15 -3.51
N GLN A 117 -3.23 -13.64 -4.56
CA GLN A 117 -2.21 -14.68 -4.44
C GLN A 117 -0.84 -14.11 -4.18
N ARG A 118 -0.55 -12.89 -4.63
CA ARG A 118 0.77 -12.30 -4.50
C ARG A 118 0.68 -10.79 -4.29
N VAL A 119 1.37 -10.33 -3.27
CA VAL A 119 1.69 -8.91 -3.05
C VAL A 119 3.15 -8.85 -2.68
N ASP A 120 3.92 -8.08 -3.42
CA ASP A 120 5.29 -7.73 -3.09
C ASP A 120 5.33 -6.21 -3.02
N GLY A 121 5.36 -5.67 -1.83
CA GLY A 121 5.28 -4.23 -1.63
C GLY A 121 6.17 -3.74 -0.51
N GLN A 122 6.41 -2.44 -0.51
CA GLN A 122 7.13 -1.79 0.58
C GLN A 122 6.82 -0.31 0.68
N TRP A 123 6.92 0.17 1.90
CA TRP A 123 6.98 1.58 2.21
C TRP A 123 8.40 1.92 2.63
N GLN A 124 8.91 3.07 2.19
CA GLN A 124 10.17 3.61 2.66
C GLN A 124 9.95 5.03 3.15
N LEU A 125 10.35 5.29 4.39
CA LEU A 125 10.27 6.60 5.00
C LEU A 125 11.70 7.08 5.25
N LYS A 126 12.13 8.12 4.53
CA LYS A 126 13.48 8.64 4.63
C LYS A 126 13.45 10.06 5.20
N PRO A 127 14.00 10.25 6.40
CA PRO A 127 14.07 11.60 6.98
C PRO A 127 14.98 12.49 6.15
N LEU A 128 14.51 13.69 5.86
CA LEU A 128 15.25 14.72 5.17
C LEU A 128 15.56 15.88 6.13
N ALA A 129 16.38 16.83 5.68
CA ALA A 129 16.59 18.04 6.43
C ALA A 129 15.28 18.85 6.56
N ASP A 130 15.23 19.76 7.51
CA ASP A 130 14.13 20.73 7.69
C ASP A 130 12.78 20.12 8.08
N GLY A 131 12.78 18.99 8.79
CA GLY A 131 11.54 18.37 9.29
C GLY A 131 10.66 17.78 8.21
N LYS A 132 11.28 17.34 7.12
CA LYS A 132 10.58 16.68 6.01
C LYS A 132 10.92 15.21 5.94
N VAL A 133 10.03 14.43 5.35
CA VAL A 133 10.24 13.00 5.11
C VAL A 133 9.89 12.69 3.66
N GLU A 134 10.80 12.00 2.97
CA GLU A 134 10.49 11.42 1.66
C GLU A 134 9.82 10.07 1.88
N VAL A 135 8.62 9.92 1.35
CA VAL A 135 7.83 8.70 1.42
C VAL A 135 7.76 8.06 0.04
N ALA A 136 8.18 6.82 -0.06
CA ALA A 136 8.02 6.01 -1.26
C ALA A 136 7.17 4.79 -0.93
N TYR A 137 6.20 4.52 -1.78
CA TYR A 137 5.30 3.38 -1.67
C TYR A 137 5.29 2.65 -3.00
N GLU A 138 5.71 1.39 -2.99
CA GLU A 138 5.72 0.58 -4.20
C GLU A 138 5.09 -0.78 -3.95
N ALA A 139 4.46 -1.34 -4.97
CA ALA A 139 3.91 -2.69 -4.89
C ALA A 139 3.69 -3.29 -6.27
N HIS A 140 3.76 -4.61 -6.29
CA HIS A 140 3.27 -5.44 -7.38
C HIS A 140 2.26 -6.43 -6.80
N THR A 141 1.07 -6.49 -7.40
CA THR A 141 -0.01 -7.35 -6.94
C THR A 141 -0.50 -8.24 -8.08
N GLU A 142 -0.63 -9.53 -7.80
CA GLU A 142 -1.38 -10.46 -8.65
C GLU A 142 -2.77 -10.60 -8.04
N PRO A 143 -3.79 -9.95 -8.61
CA PRO A 143 -5.11 -9.91 -7.97
C PRO A 143 -5.87 -11.24 -8.02
N GLY A 144 -5.44 -12.15 -8.89
CA GLY A 144 -6.15 -13.42 -9.10
C GLY A 144 -7.43 -13.25 -9.91
N GLY A 145 -7.95 -14.37 -10.42
CA GLY A 145 -9.15 -14.34 -11.26
C GLY A 145 -8.95 -13.59 -12.57
N GLY A 146 -10.05 -13.28 -13.24
CA GLY A 146 -10.01 -12.62 -14.53
C GLY A 146 -10.17 -11.11 -14.45
N VAL A 147 -9.18 -10.39 -13.93
CA VAL A 147 -9.21 -8.93 -13.93
C VAL A 147 -8.71 -8.42 -15.28
N PRO A 148 -9.53 -7.65 -16.03
CA PRO A 148 -9.07 -7.06 -17.29
C PRO A 148 -7.87 -6.12 -17.08
N SER A 149 -6.91 -6.15 -18.00
CA SER A 149 -5.69 -5.34 -17.90
C SER A 149 -5.99 -3.84 -17.82
N TRP A 150 -6.98 -3.36 -18.57
CA TRP A 150 -7.33 -1.95 -18.54
C TRP A 150 -7.84 -1.49 -17.17
N LEU A 151 -8.56 -2.37 -16.47
CA LEU A 151 -9.05 -2.08 -15.11
C LEU A 151 -7.90 -2.09 -14.11
N ALA A 152 -7.05 -3.12 -14.16
CA ALA A 152 -5.89 -3.22 -13.30
C ALA A 152 -4.94 -2.03 -13.49
N ASN A 153 -4.71 -1.61 -14.73
CA ASN A 153 -3.82 -0.48 -15.03
C ASN A 153 -4.35 0.86 -14.51
N SER A 154 -5.66 1.01 -14.39
CA SER A 154 -6.26 2.17 -13.74
C SER A 154 -5.88 2.21 -12.25
N PHE A 155 -5.95 1.08 -11.57
CA PHE A 155 -5.63 0.99 -10.14
C PHE A 155 -4.16 1.24 -9.83
N VAL A 156 -3.23 0.84 -10.70
CA VAL A 156 -1.79 1.00 -10.43
C VAL A 156 -1.33 2.46 -10.44
N VAL A 157 -2.12 3.36 -11.00
CA VAL A 157 -1.87 4.80 -10.90
C VAL A 157 -2.63 5.41 -9.73
N ASP A 158 -3.91 5.11 -9.62
CA ASP A 158 -4.78 5.72 -8.61
C ASP A 158 -4.44 5.28 -7.18
N ALA A 159 -4.08 4.01 -6.98
CA ALA A 159 -3.79 3.49 -5.65
C ALA A 159 -2.62 4.22 -4.97
N PRO A 160 -1.42 4.31 -5.57
CA PRO A 160 -0.32 5.04 -4.94
C PRO A 160 -0.58 6.54 -4.86
N LEU A 161 -1.20 7.13 -5.88
CA LEU A 161 -1.50 8.55 -5.90
C LEU A 161 -2.41 8.96 -4.74
N GLN A 162 -3.56 8.33 -4.63
CA GLN A 162 -4.55 8.67 -3.61
C GLN A 162 -4.09 8.27 -2.20
N THR A 163 -3.39 7.16 -2.06
CA THR A 163 -2.86 6.72 -0.77
C THR A 163 -1.82 7.71 -0.23
N LEU A 164 -0.90 8.17 -1.07
CA LEU A 164 0.12 9.13 -0.64
C LEU A 164 -0.47 10.52 -0.39
N GLN A 165 -1.42 10.96 -1.18
CA GLN A 165 -2.16 12.19 -0.92
C GLN A 165 -2.89 12.11 0.42
N GLY A 166 -3.52 10.96 0.70
CA GLY A 166 -4.22 10.72 1.96
C GLY A 166 -3.30 10.73 3.17
N LEU A 167 -2.13 10.09 3.07
CA LEU A 167 -1.15 10.08 4.15
C LEU A 167 -0.64 11.49 4.45
N ARG A 168 -0.30 12.25 3.41
CA ARG A 168 0.16 13.64 3.55
C ARG A 168 -0.91 14.48 4.26
N GLU A 169 -2.14 14.37 3.82
CA GLU A 169 -3.25 15.10 4.41
C GLU A 169 -3.44 14.75 5.87
N LYS A 170 -3.37 13.48 6.22
CA LYS A 170 -3.49 13.01 7.61
C LYS A 170 -2.37 13.55 8.49
N VAL A 171 -1.13 13.56 8.02
CA VAL A 171 0.03 13.98 8.79
C VAL A 171 0.13 15.50 8.90
N GLU A 172 -0.11 16.22 7.82
CA GLU A 172 0.02 17.68 7.78
C GLU A 172 -1.16 18.44 8.40
N ARG A 173 -2.26 17.77 8.63
CA ARG A 173 -3.49 18.32 9.21
C ARG A 173 -3.49 18.41 10.72
N ARG A 174 -2.46 18.75 11.35
CA ARG A 174 -2.43 18.83 12.82
C ARG A 174 -2.68 20.22 13.34
#